data_6794cfeadddd244a9dba9e6d48fd2275
#
_entry.id   6794cfeadddd244a9dba9e6d48fd2275
#
_cell.length_a   1.000
_cell.length_b   1.000
_cell.length_c   1.000
_cell.angle_alpha   90.00
_cell.angle_beta   90.00
_cell.angle_gamma   90.00
#
_symmetry.space_group_name_H-M   'P 1'
#
loop_
_entity.id
_entity.type
_entity.pdbx_description
1 polymer ?
#
loop_
_entity_poly.entity_id
_entity_poly.type
_entity_poly.pdbx_seq_one_letter_code
_entity_poly.pdbx_strand_id
1 'polypeptide(L)'
;DFQAMLDALETVRGTDGDLDEVTVSLLVAARNRVLLYDVSKWGEDVGIASKATFSRTKTKLEDVGLIDTEKVPIDVGRPRLRLRLAGDLEEATPADVVAAAVDALAD
;
A
#
# COMPACT_ATOMS: atom_id res chain seq x y z
N ASP A 1 6.43 -10.99 1.79
CA ASP A 1 6.83 -11.85 0.67
C ASP A 1 6.58 -11.15 -0.66
N PHE A 2 7.66 -10.89 -1.40
CA PHE A 2 7.57 -10.17 -2.66
C PHE A 2 6.73 -10.90 -3.70
N GLN A 3 6.84 -12.23 -3.78
CA GLN A 3 6.07 -12.98 -4.77
C GLN A 3 4.58 -12.91 -4.49
N ALA A 4 4.19 -13.05 -3.23
CA ALA A 4 2.78 -12.92 -2.85
C ALA A 4 2.25 -11.52 -3.14
N MET A 5 3.08 -10.51 -2.92
CA MET A 5 2.71 -9.12 -3.20
C MET A 5 2.55 -8.88 -4.70
N LEU A 6 3.45 -9.43 -5.52
CA LEU A 6 3.35 -9.32 -6.97
C LEU A 6 2.09 -10.01 -7.50
N ASP A 7 1.80 -11.20 -7.01
CA ASP A 7 0.62 -11.94 -7.43
C ASP A 7 -0.67 -11.21 -7.06
N ALA A 8 -0.72 -10.66 -5.85
CA ALA A 8 -1.86 -9.88 -5.39
C ALA A 8 -2.02 -8.59 -6.21
N LEU A 9 -0.91 -7.92 -6.53
CA LEU A 9 -0.91 -6.72 -7.35
C LEU A 9 -1.48 -7.00 -8.73
N GLU A 10 -1.05 -8.08 -9.37
CA GLU A 10 -1.56 -8.45 -10.68
C GLU A 10 -3.05 -8.77 -10.65
N THR A 11 -3.50 -9.48 -9.62
CA THR A 11 -4.90 -9.81 -9.45
C THR A 11 -5.76 -8.56 -9.30
N VAL A 12 -5.33 -7.61 -8.48
CA VAL A 12 -6.09 -6.38 -8.23
C VAL A 12 -6.10 -5.50 -9.48
N ARG A 13 -4.99 -5.38 -10.16
CA ARG A 13 -4.89 -4.57 -11.39
C ARG A 13 -5.77 -5.12 -12.51
N GLY A 14 -5.97 -6.43 -12.52
CA GLY A 14 -6.85 -7.05 -13.50
C GLY A 14 -8.33 -6.78 -13.26
N THR A 15 -8.67 -6.29 -12.06
CA THR A 15 -10.08 -6.06 -11.68
C THR A 15 -10.50 -4.59 -11.77
N ASP A 16 -9.57 -3.64 -11.63
CA ASP A 16 -9.94 -2.23 -11.60
C ASP A 16 -8.79 -1.34 -12.11
N GLY A 17 -9.05 -0.61 -13.20
CA GLY A 17 -8.11 0.30 -13.80
C GLY A 17 -8.14 1.71 -13.24
N ASP A 18 -9.01 2.01 -12.27
CA ASP A 18 -9.16 3.37 -11.72
C ASP A 18 -8.09 3.72 -10.69
N LEU A 19 -7.36 2.74 -10.19
CA LEU A 19 -6.28 2.96 -9.23
C LEU A 19 -4.93 2.87 -9.91
N ASP A 20 -4.02 3.79 -9.56
CA ASP A 20 -2.67 3.73 -10.12
C ASP A 20 -1.84 2.64 -9.45
N GLU A 21 -0.69 2.32 -10.05
CA GLU A 21 0.17 1.25 -9.58
C GLU A 21 0.72 1.48 -8.18
N VAL A 22 1.02 2.72 -7.83
CA VAL A 22 1.56 3.05 -6.51
C VAL A 22 0.49 2.80 -5.45
N THR A 23 -0.74 3.26 -5.70
CA THR A 23 -1.87 3.05 -4.78
C THR A 23 -2.13 1.56 -4.58
N VAL A 24 -2.21 0.79 -5.65
CA VAL A 24 -2.45 -0.65 -5.56
C VAL A 24 -1.33 -1.34 -4.79
N SER A 25 -0.08 -0.98 -5.09
CA SER A 25 1.07 -1.56 -4.39
C SER A 25 1.02 -1.30 -2.90
N LEU A 26 0.66 -0.08 -2.50
CA LEU A 26 0.55 0.28 -1.08
C LEU A 26 -0.60 -0.45 -0.39
N LEU A 27 -1.74 -0.60 -1.06
CA LEU A 27 -2.87 -1.34 -0.49
C LEU A 27 -2.52 -2.83 -0.29
N VAL A 28 -1.86 -3.44 -1.27
CA VAL A 28 -1.40 -4.82 -1.15
C VAL A 28 -0.37 -4.96 -0.05
N ALA A 29 0.58 -4.02 0.02
CA ALA A 29 1.59 -4.01 1.07
C ALA A 29 0.94 -3.87 2.45
N ALA A 30 -0.05 -2.98 2.59
CA ALA A 30 -0.77 -2.79 3.84
C ALA A 30 -1.51 -4.06 4.27
N ARG A 31 -2.15 -4.73 3.32
CA ARG A 31 -2.84 -5.98 3.62
C ARG A 31 -1.88 -7.05 4.15
N ASN A 32 -0.65 -7.04 3.66
CA ASN A 32 0.37 -8.00 4.08
C ASN A 32 1.29 -7.45 5.18
N ARG A 33 0.98 -6.26 5.69
CA ARG A 33 1.74 -5.61 6.79
C ARG A 33 3.21 -5.45 6.46
N VAL A 34 3.49 -5.05 5.22
CA VAL A 34 4.84 -4.80 4.74
C VAL A 34 5.30 -3.42 5.19
N LEU A 35 6.59 -3.27 5.43
CA LEU A 35 7.15 -1.96 5.78
C LEU A 35 7.12 -1.04 4.55
N LEU A 36 6.85 0.25 4.79
CA LEU A 36 6.89 1.25 3.73
C LEU A 36 8.24 1.25 3.02
N TYR A 37 9.32 1.11 3.78
CA TYR A 37 10.67 1.04 3.21
C TYR A 37 10.77 -0.08 2.18
N ASP A 38 10.26 -1.25 2.51
CA ASP A 38 10.38 -2.42 1.64
C ASP A 38 9.57 -2.28 0.35
N VAL A 39 8.32 -1.82 0.45
CA VAL A 39 7.49 -1.67 -0.74
C VAL A 39 7.98 -0.53 -1.61
N SER A 40 8.46 0.57 -1.03
CA SER A 40 8.97 1.69 -1.81
C SER A 40 10.29 1.34 -2.51
N LYS A 41 11.17 0.61 -1.83
CA LYS A 41 12.41 0.14 -2.44
C LYS A 41 12.11 -0.83 -3.60
N TRP A 42 11.21 -1.76 -3.38
CA TRP A 42 10.78 -2.68 -4.43
C TRP A 42 10.20 -1.91 -5.62
N GLY A 43 9.30 -0.96 -5.35
CA GLY A 43 8.66 -0.18 -6.42
C GLY A 43 9.66 0.64 -7.23
N GLU A 44 10.66 1.20 -6.58
CA GLU A 44 11.73 1.93 -7.27
C GLU A 44 12.60 0.98 -8.09
N ASP A 45 12.96 -0.17 -7.53
CA ASP A 45 13.81 -1.15 -8.20
C ASP A 45 13.16 -1.74 -9.46
N VAL A 46 11.84 -1.93 -9.45
CA VAL A 46 11.12 -2.47 -10.62
C VAL A 46 10.57 -1.37 -11.54
N GLY A 47 10.82 -0.10 -11.22
CA GLY A 47 10.49 1.00 -12.12
C GLY A 47 9.06 1.50 -12.04
N ILE A 48 8.34 1.25 -10.94
CA ILE A 48 6.96 1.76 -10.77
C ILE A 48 6.98 3.26 -10.47
N ALA A 49 7.74 3.67 -9.45
CA ALA A 49 7.84 5.07 -9.04
C ALA A 49 8.99 5.23 -8.05
N SER A 50 9.35 6.49 -7.76
CA SER A 50 10.38 6.80 -6.77
C SER A 50 9.88 6.56 -5.35
N LYS A 51 10.80 6.41 -4.42
CA LYS A 51 10.46 6.29 -2.99
C LYS A 51 9.68 7.52 -2.51
N ALA A 52 10.00 8.71 -3.03
CA ALA A 52 9.29 9.93 -2.67
C ALA A 52 7.81 9.85 -3.08
N THR A 53 7.52 9.31 -4.26
CA THR A 53 6.15 9.13 -4.73
C THR A 53 5.38 8.14 -3.84
N PHE A 54 6.03 7.03 -3.47
CA PHE A 54 5.43 6.08 -2.52
C PHE A 54 5.10 6.75 -1.19
N SER A 55 6.01 7.56 -0.68
CA SER A 55 5.79 8.26 0.60
C SER A 55 4.64 9.24 0.53
N ARG A 56 4.53 10.02 -0.55
CA ARG A 56 3.43 10.96 -0.74
C ARG A 56 2.08 10.25 -0.88
N THR A 57 2.05 9.18 -1.64
CA THR A 57 0.83 8.40 -1.82
C THR A 57 0.41 7.74 -0.51
N LYS A 58 1.37 7.21 0.26
CA LYS A 58 1.11 6.67 1.59
C LYS A 58 0.39 7.69 2.46
N THR A 59 0.87 8.93 2.49
CA THR A 59 0.26 9.99 3.29
C THR A 59 -1.17 10.27 2.83
N LYS A 60 -1.40 10.31 1.51
CA LYS A 60 -2.74 10.49 0.97
C LYS A 60 -3.68 9.37 1.40
N LEU A 61 -3.23 8.12 1.36
CA LEU A 61 -4.06 6.99 1.76
C LEU A 61 -4.36 7.01 3.26
N GLU A 62 -3.43 7.48 4.08
CA GLU A 62 -3.69 7.70 5.51
C GLU A 62 -4.76 8.77 5.70
N ASP A 63 -4.65 9.88 4.98
CA ASP A 63 -5.56 11.02 5.13
C ASP A 63 -7.00 10.66 4.77
N VAL A 64 -7.20 9.78 3.80
CA VAL A 64 -8.54 9.33 3.41
C VAL A 64 -9.02 8.11 4.20
N GLY A 65 -8.24 7.63 5.16
CA GLY A 65 -8.67 6.58 6.08
C GLY A 65 -8.59 5.15 5.53
N LEU A 66 -7.76 4.91 4.52
CA LEU A 66 -7.62 3.58 3.93
C LEU A 66 -6.54 2.74 4.62
N ILE A 67 -5.47 3.38 5.08
CA ILE A 67 -4.37 2.69 5.73
C ILE A 67 -3.96 3.40 7.02
N ASP A 68 -3.31 2.65 7.89
CA ASP A 68 -2.64 3.17 9.08
C ASP A 68 -1.18 2.78 9.02
N THR A 69 -0.35 3.48 9.77
CA THR A 69 1.06 3.13 9.91
C THR A 69 1.40 2.99 11.38
N GLU A 70 2.34 2.09 11.68
CA GLU A 70 2.89 1.99 13.03
C GLU A 70 4.42 2.00 12.95
N LYS A 71 5.04 2.60 13.94
CA LYS A 71 6.50 2.67 14.00
C LYS A 71 7.08 1.35 14.48
N VAL A 72 8.08 0.87 13.74
CA VAL A 72 8.82 -0.33 14.12
C VAL A 72 10.25 0.09 14.40
N PRO A 73 10.71 0.02 15.65
CA PRO A 73 12.08 0.41 15.99
C PRO A 73 13.11 -0.47 15.28
N ILE A 74 14.23 0.15 14.91
CA ILE A 74 15.38 -0.58 14.40
C ILE A 74 16.61 -0.18 15.23
N ASP A 75 17.67 -1.00 15.18
CA ASP A 75 18.83 -0.78 16.03
C ASP A 75 19.55 0.53 15.75
N VAL A 76 19.61 0.92 14.49
CA VAL A 76 20.30 2.14 14.08
C VAL A 76 19.42 2.89 13.09
N GLY A 77 19.16 4.18 13.38
CA GLY A 77 18.42 5.04 12.48
C GLY A 77 16.98 5.27 12.92
N ARG A 78 16.19 5.86 12.03
CA ARG A 78 14.79 6.17 12.30
C ARG A 78 13.95 4.91 12.29
N PRO A 79 12.89 4.85 13.10
CA PRO A 79 11.96 3.72 13.03
C PRO A 79 11.41 3.57 11.62
N ARG A 80 11.17 2.33 11.23
CA ARG A 80 10.48 2.02 9.98
C ARG A 80 8.97 2.09 10.22
N LEU A 81 8.23 2.31 9.16
CA LEU A 81 6.77 2.35 9.24
C LEU A 81 6.20 1.06 8.67
N ARG A 82 5.43 0.35 9.49
CA ARG A 82 4.68 -0.83 9.04
C ARG A 82 3.32 -0.36 8.55
N LEU A 83 2.97 -0.77 7.34
CA LEU A 83 1.67 -0.46 6.76
C LEU A 83 0.63 -1.48 7.20
N ARG A 84 -0.61 -1.02 7.35
CA ARG A 84 -1.74 -1.91 7.63
C ARG A 84 -3.01 -1.27 7.09
N LEU A 85 -3.97 -2.08 6.71
CA LEU A 85 -5.27 -1.57 6.30
C LEU A 85 -6.01 -1.04 7.52
N ALA A 86 -6.74 0.05 7.34
CA ALA A 86 -7.43 0.71 8.44
C ALA A 86 -8.71 -0.05 8.81
N GLY A 87 -8.92 -0.21 10.11
CA GLY A 87 -10.17 -0.70 10.67
C GLY A 87 -10.75 -1.93 10.00
N ASP A 88 -11.96 -1.81 9.52
CA ASP A 88 -12.72 -2.91 8.93
C ASP A 88 -12.09 -3.48 7.65
N LEU A 89 -11.23 -2.72 6.99
CA LEU A 89 -10.60 -3.18 5.75
C LEU A 89 -9.61 -4.32 5.96
N GLU A 90 -9.11 -4.53 7.17
CA GLU A 90 -8.20 -5.63 7.45
C GLU A 90 -8.84 -6.99 7.15
N GLU A 91 -10.14 -7.11 7.34
CA GLU A 91 -10.88 -8.36 7.12
C GLU A 91 -11.67 -8.37 5.83
N ALA A 92 -11.63 -7.27 5.07
CA ALA A 92 -12.37 -7.16 3.82
C ALA A 92 -11.71 -8.00 2.72
N THR A 93 -12.51 -8.39 1.74
CA THR A 93 -11.98 -9.06 0.55
C THR A 93 -11.15 -8.08 -0.27
N PRO A 94 -10.22 -8.56 -1.11
CA PRO A 94 -9.49 -7.66 -2.01
C PRO A 94 -10.40 -6.79 -2.86
N ALA A 95 -11.51 -7.34 -3.36
CA ALA A 95 -12.47 -6.57 -4.15
C ALA A 95 -13.09 -5.44 -3.33
N ASP A 96 -13.41 -5.69 -2.06
CA ASP A 96 -13.98 -4.67 -1.17
C ASP A 96 -12.96 -3.59 -0.85
N VAL A 97 -11.70 -3.95 -0.67
CA VAL A 97 -10.62 -2.97 -0.45
C VAL A 97 -10.49 -2.05 -1.67
N VAL A 98 -10.49 -2.63 -2.87
CA VAL A 98 -10.41 -1.84 -4.10
C VAL A 98 -11.62 -0.92 -4.24
N ALA A 99 -12.82 -1.42 -3.98
CA ALA A 99 -14.04 -0.61 -4.04
C ALA A 99 -13.98 0.56 -3.06
N ALA A 100 -13.54 0.32 -1.83
CA ALA A 100 -13.39 1.36 -0.82
C ALA A 100 -12.36 2.41 -1.26
N ALA A 101 -11.26 1.97 -1.87
CA ALA A 101 -10.21 2.88 -2.34
C ALA A 101 -10.71 3.74 -3.50
N VAL A 102 -11.40 3.16 -4.46
CA VAL A 102 -11.98 3.91 -5.59
C VAL A 102 -12.94 4.98 -5.07
N ASP A 103 -13.80 4.61 -4.14
CA ASP A 103 -14.76 5.54 -3.54
C ASP A 103 -14.07 6.67 -2.77
N ALA A 104 -13.10 6.32 -1.92
CA ALA A 104 -12.41 7.31 -1.07
C ALA A 104 -11.53 8.27 -1.88
N LEU A 105 -10.99 7.83 -3.00
CA LEU A 105 -10.10 8.63 -3.85
C LEU A 105 -10.83 9.34 -4.98
N ALA A 106 -12.12 9.08 -5.16
CA ALA A 106 -12.94 9.79 -6.13
C ALA A 106 -13.14 11.24 -5.69
N ASP A 107 -13.13 12.15 -6.64
CA ASP A 107 -13.37 13.57 -6.38
C ASP A 107 -14.86 13.89 -6.34
#